data_e7ad344348867c417df30a6d9666dd76
#
_entry.id   e7ad344348867c417df30a6d9666dd76
#
_cell.length_a   1.000
_cell.length_b   1.000
_cell.length_c   1.000
_cell.angle_alpha   90.00
_cell.angle_beta   90.00
_cell.angle_gamma   90.00
#
_symmetry.space_group_name_H-M   'P 1'
#
loop_
_entity.id
_entity.type
_entity.pdbx_description
1 polymer ?
#
loop_
_entity_poly.entity_id
_entity_poly.type
_entity_poly.pdbx_seq_one_letter_code
_entity_poly.pdbx_strand_id
1 'polypeptide(L)'
;AQVAQENGAAAIAVHGRTREQYYKPPVDYDIIKEVNNAVSIPVIANGDITSAKIAKEVMDYTGCQLVMVGRASLGNPWIFSEINAYLENPDCIIKAPTLEEKLNVMCRHIEKMVEYKGEHMAMLQARKLIAGYFKGMRGAAELRNQSGKVCTLNDLYALKNKALSSVYDA
;
A
#
# COMPACT_ATOMS: atom_id res chain seq x y z
N ALA A 1 0.99 -24.90 7.00
CA ALA A 1 2.13 -24.52 6.13
C ALA A 1 2.79 -25.79 5.55
N GLN A 2 3.16 -26.77 6.38
CA GLN A 2 3.81 -28.01 5.94
C GLN A 2 3.01 -28.76 4.86
N VAL A 3 1.70 -28.96 5.09
CA VAL A 3 0.82 -29.58 4.09
C VAL A 3 0.81 -28.83 2.75
N ALA A 4 0.84 -27.50 2.79
CA ALA A 4 0.90 -26.70 1.56
C ALA A 4 2.23 -26.91 0.83
N GLN A 5 3.35 -26.94 1.56
CA GLN A 5 4.67 -27.23 1.00
C GLN A 5 4.72 -28.64 0.38
N GLU A 6 4.24 -29.67 1.09
CA GLU A 6 4.21 -31.05 0.61
C GLU A 6 3.37 -31.21 -0.68
N ASN A 7 2.38 -30.33 -0.88
CA ASN A 7 1.55 -30.31 -2.08
C ASN A 7 1.99 -29.28 -3.13
N GLY A 8 3.24 -28.82 -3.07
CA GLY A 8 3.89 -28.06 -4.15
C GLY A 8 3.74 -26.55 -4.07
N ALA A 9 3.37 -25.98 -2.92
CA ALA A 9 3.43 -24.53 -2.76
C ALA A 9 4.88 -24.03 -2.87
N ALA A 10 5.12 -23.02 -3.73
CA ALA A 10 6.44 -22.42 -3.93
C ALA A 10 6.78 -21.35 -2.88
N ALA A 11 5.79 -20.76 -2.23
CA ALA A 11 5.92 -19.79 -1.14
C ALA A 11 4.59 -19.70 -0.36
N ILE A 12 4.63 -19.18 0.86
CA ILE A 12 3.43 -18.99 1.70
C ILE A 12 3.41 -17.59 2.28
N ALA A 13 2.32 -16.84 2.09
CA ALA A 13 2.07 -15.59 2.80
C ALA A 13 1.27 -15.89 4.08
N VAL A 14 1.78 -15.40 5.23
CA VAL A 14 1.15 -15.59 6.53
C VAL A 14 0.77 -14.23 7.12
N HIS A 15 -0.53 -14.07 7.46
CA HIS A 15 -1.02 -12.90 8.17
C HIS A 15 -1.19 -13.22 9.66
N GLY A 16 -0.50 -12.45 10.52
CA GLY A 16 -0.46 -12.68 11.96
C GLY A 16 -1.73 -12.20 12.70
N ARG A 17 -2.93 -12.52 12.17
CA ARG A 17 -4.22 -12.28 12.84
C ARG A 17 -5.22 -13.36 12.47
N THR A 18 -6.11 -13.68 13.42
CA THR A 18 -7.26 -14.52 13.14
C THR A 18 -8.34 -13.74 12.40
N ARG A 19 -9.30 -14.47 11.81
CA ARG A 19 -10.45 -13.86 11.12
C ARG A 19 -11.27 -12.97 12.06
N GLU A 20 -11.42 -13.33 13.32
CA GLU A 20 -12.20 -12.62 14.33
C GLU A 20 -11.50 -11.32 14.78
N GLN A 21 -10.19 -11.26 14.70
CA GLN A 21 -9.44 -10.05 15.04
C GLN A 21 -9.60 -8.95 13.99
N TYR A 22 -9.90 -9.27 12.73
CA TYR A 22 -9.90 -8.31 11.62
C TYR A 22 -8.61 -7.48 11.60
N TYR A 23 -8.71 -6.19 11.93
CA TYR A 23 -7.58 -5.24 11.95
C TYR A 23 -7.20 -4.78 13.37
N LYS A 24 -7.74 -5.43 14.41
CA LYS A 24 -7.40 -5.07 15.80
C LYS A 24 -5.94 -5.43 16.10
N PRO A 25 -5.15 -4.52 16.70
CA PRO A 25 -3.80 -4.82 17.15
C PRO A 25 -3.82 -5.77 18.37
N PRO A 26 -2.69 -6.45 18.65
CA PRO A 26 -1.47 -6.51 17.83
C PRO A 26 -1.53 -7.53 16.71
N VAL A 27 -0.52 -7.46 15.79
CA VAL A 27 -0.21 -8.57 14.88
C VAL A 27 0.62 -9.58 15.66
N ASP A 28 0.29 -10.84 15.54
CA ASP A 28 1.07 -11.93 16.11
C ASP A 28 2.22 -12.32 15.16
N TYR A 29 3.38 -11.75 15.39
CA TYR A 29 4.58 -12.08 14.63
C TYR A 29 5.25 -13.37 15.10
N ASP A 30 4.92 -13.88 16.30
CA ASP A 30 5.44 -15.15 16.80
C ASP A 30 4.94 -16.31 15.95
N ILE A 31 3.65 -16.33 15.62
CA ILE A 31 3.09 -17.36 14.74
C ILE A 31 3.72 -17.32 13.34
N ILE A 32 4.05 -16.12 12.82
CA ILE A 32 4.74 -15.99 11.51
C ILE A 32 6.13 -16.61 11.60
N LYS A 33 6.87 -16.32 12.70
CA LYS A 33 8.19 -16.90 12.97
C LYS A 33 8.13 -18.42 13.11
N GLU A 34 7.15 -18.95 13.82
CA GLU A 34 6.95 -20.40 13.95
C GLU A 34 6.69 -21.05 12.60
N VAL A 35 5.85 -20.45 11.76
CA VAL A 35 5.59 -20.94 10.39
C VAL A 35 6.87 -20.90 9.55
N ASN A 36 7.65 -19.81 9.63
CA ASN A 36 8.91 -19.70 8.89
C ASN A 36 9.91 -20.78 9.28
N ASN A 37 9.98 -21.12 10.58
CA ASN A 37 10.84 -22.19 11.07
C ASN A 37 10.36 -23.61 10.72
N ALA A 38 9.08 -23.77 10.43
CA ALA A 38 8.46 -25.08 10.19
C ALA A 38 8.49 -25.54 8.71
N VAL A 39 8.88 -24.67 7.78
CA VAL A 39 8.93 -24.96 6.33
C VAL A 39 10.26 -24.52 5.73
N SER A 40 10.60 -25.10 4.57
CA SER A 40 11.81 -24.74 3.80
C SER A 40 11.52 -23.80 2.62
N ILE A 41 10.26 -23.61 2.26
CA ILE A 41 9.84 -22.66 1.23
C ILE A 41 9.76 -21.24 1.80
N PRO A 42 9.94 -20.20 0.97
CA PRO A 42 9.86 -18.81 1.42
C PRO A 42 8.54 -18.49 2.12
N VAL A 43 8.62 -17.87 3.30
CA VAL A 43 7.47 -17.32 4.02
C VAL A 43 7.47 -15.80 3.87
N ILE A 44 6.31 -15.25 3.51
CA ILE A 44 6.08 -13.82 3.32
C ILE A 44 5.33 -13.31 4.53
N ALA A 45 5.98 -12.48 5.36
CA ALA A 45 5.35 -11.91 6.54
C ALA A 45 4.34 -10.81 6.16
N ASN A 46 3.10 -10.92 6.66
CA ASN A 46 2.05 -9.94 6.41
C ASN A 46 1.39 -9.49 7.72
N GLY A 47 1.14 -8.20 7.82
CA GLY A 47 0.44 -7.56 8.93
C GLY A 47 1.12 -6.26 9.34
N ASP A 48 0.38 -5.16 9.29
CA ASP A 48 0.78 -3.80 9.72
C ASP A 48 2.16 -3.30 9.24
N ILE A 49 2.63 -3.76 8.09
CA ILE A 49 3.83 -3.22 7.44
C ILE A 49 3.48 -1.84 6.88
N THR A 50 3.87 -0.79 7.61
CA THR A 50 3.47 0.59 7.31
C THR A 50 4.63 1.52 6.96
N SER A 51 5.87 1.06 7.11
CA SER A 51 7.08 1.79 6.74
C SER A 51 8.24 0.83 6.47
N ALA A 52 9.31 1.36 5.88
CA ALA A 52 10.53 0.61 5.61
C ALA A 52 11.19 0.10 6.91
N LYS A 53 11.19 0.91 7.97
CA LYS A 53 11.71 0.53 9.28
C LYS A 53 10.94 -0.66 9.86
N ILE A 54 9.59 -0.60 9.85
CA ILE A 54 8.75 -1.71 10.34
C ILE A 54 8.96 -2.97 9.48
N ALA A 55 9.11 -2.83 8.16
CA ALA A 55 9.41 -3.97 7.31
C ALA A 55 10.70 -4.67 7.75
N LYS A 56 11.76 -3.91 7.99
CA LYS A 56 13.06 -4.44 8.49
C LYS A 56 12.90 -5.11 9.86
N GLU A 57 12.26 -4.44 10.82
CA GLU A 57 12.03 -4.99 12.17
C GLU A 57 11.26 -6.32 12.12
N VAL A 58 10.22 -6.41 11.27
CA VAL A 58 9.45 -7.64 11.11
C VAL A 58 10.27 -8.74 10.45
N MET A 59 11.06 -8.43 9.43
CA MET A 59 11.96 -9.39 8.79
C MET A 59 13.01 -9.93 9.77
N ASP A 60 13.63 -9.04 10.53
CA ASP A 60 14.65 -9.42 11.52
C ASP A 60 14.06 -10.31 12.64
N TYR A 61 12.85 -9.97 13.09
CA TYR A 61 12.18 -10.71 14.16
C TYR A 61 11.68 -12.08 13.72
N THR A 62 11.06 -12.15 12.55
CA THR A 62 10.42 -13.39 12.06
C THR A 62 11.37 -14.30 11.30
N GLY A 63 12.51 -13.78 10.84
CA GLY A 63 13.44 -14.47 9.93
C GLY A 63 12.93 -14.59 8.50
N CYS A 64 11.76 -14.01 8.18
CA CYS A 64 11.23 -13.99 6.81
C CYS A 64 12.07 -13.07 5.92
N GLN A 65 12.36 -13.52 4.69
CA GLN A 65 13.09 -12.72 3.71
C GLN A 65 12.20 -11.81 2.87
N LEU A 66 10.88 -11.93 2.99
CA LEU A 66 9.89 -11.20 2.23
C LEU A 66 8.80 -10.66 3.15
N VAL A 67 8.28 -9.48 2.80
CA VAL A 67 7.10 -8.89 3.45
C VAL A 67 6.02 -8.55 2.45
N MET A 68 4.76 -8.63 2.87
CA MET A 68 3.61 -8.22 2.09
C MET A 68 3.03 -6.93 2.66
N VAL A 69 3.02 -5.89 1.85
CA VAL A 69 2.41 -4.59 2.20
C VAL A 69 0.96 -4.55 1.70
N GLY A 70 0.04 -4.29 2.61
CA GLY A 70 -1.38 -4.11 2.30
C GLY A 70 -1.79 -2.63 2.29
N ARG A 71 -2.56 -2.21 3.28
CA ARG A 71 -3.19 -0.89 3.39
C ARG A 71 -2.25 0.31 3.24
N ALA A 72 -0.99 0.16 3.62
CA ALA A 72 0.00 1.23 3.54
C ALA A 72 0.40 1.59 2.11
N SER A 73 0.17 0.72 1.13
CA SER A 73 0.40 1.00 -0.29
C SER A 73 -0.75 1.79 -0.96
N LEU A 74 -1.93 1.89 -0.30
CA LEU A 74 -3.08 2.62 -0.84
C LEU A 74 -2.79 4.12 -0.89
N GLY A 75 -2.63 4.66 -2.09
CA GLY A 75 -2.22 6.04 -2.32
C GLY A 75 -0.73 6.31 -2.05
N ASN A 76 0.05 5.29 -1.73
CA ASN A 76 1.50 5.36 -1.52
C ASN A 76 2.21 4.16 -2.16
N PRO A 77 2.29 4.05 -3.49
CA PRO A 77 3.02 2.96 -4.13
C PRO A 77 4.54 3.05 -3.94
N TRP A 78 5.06 4.18 -3.51
CA TRP A 78 6.50 4.38 -3.25
C TRP A 78 7.01 3.58 -2.07
N ILE A 79 6.13 3.12 -1.17
CA ILE A 79 6.51 2.30 -0.01
C ILE A 79 7.35 1.09 -0.38
N PHE A 80 7.13 0.50 -1.56
CA PHE A 80 7.92 -0.66 -2.01
C PHE A 80 9.36 -0.27 -2.34
N SER A 81 9.58 0.83 -3.05
CA SER A 81 10.93 1.34 -3.32
C SER A 81 11.62 1.85 -2.05
N GLU A 82 10.86 2.46 -1.12
CA GLU A 82 11.34 2.87 0.18
C GLU A 82 11.83 1.69 1.02
N ILE A 83 11.06 0.60 1.06
CA ILE A 83 11.45 -0.62 1.76
C ILE A 83 12.73 -1.20 1.15
N ASN A 84 12.78 -1.37 -0.18
CA ASN A 84 13.96 -1.94 -0.83
C ASN A 84 15.22 -1.11 -0.59
N ALA A 85 15.14 0.22 -0.77
CA ALA A 85 16.27 1.10 -0.54
C ALA A 85 16.75 1.08 0.93
N TYR A 86 15.83 1.05 1.88
CA TYR A 86 16.16 0.97 3.30
C TYR A 86 16.79 -0.38 3.68
N LEU A 87 16.34 -1.48 3.07
CA LEU A 87 16.93 -2.80 3.30
C LEU A 87 18.35 -2.91 2.74
N GLU A 88 18.64 -2.23 1.62
CA GLU A 88 19.99 -2.14 1.04
C GLU A 88 20.90 -1.22 1.87
N ASN A 89 20.40 -0.07 2.29
CA ASN A 89 21.13 0.91 3.09
C ASN A 89 20.18 1.67 4.04
N PRO A 90 20.17 1.36 5.34
CA PRO A 90 19.32 2.03 6.32
C PRO A 90 19.55 3.55 6.46
N ASP A 91 20.72 4.03 6.06
CA ASP A 91 21.06 5.47 6.10
C ASP A 91 20.68 6.19 4.80
N CYS A 92 20.03 5.52 3.84
CA CYS A 92 19.64 6.13 2.58
C CYS A 92 18.61 7.24 2.79
N ILE A 93 18.83 8.37 2.13
CA ILE A 93 17.87 9.47 2.08
C ILE A 93 16.94 9.25 0.89
N ILE A 94 15.72 8.82 1.18
CA ILE A 94 14.70 8.61 0.16
C ILE A 94 13.94 9.92 -0.05
N LYS A 95 14.05 10.47 -1.27
CA LYS A 95 13.31 11.68 -1.63
C LYS A 95 11.81 11.36 -1.72
N ALA A 96 11.02 12.04 -0.91
CA ALA A 96 9.56 11.95 -1.02
C ALA A 96 9.09 12.45 -2.40
N PRO A 97 8.07 11.82 -2.99
CA PRO A 97 7.51 12.26 -4.26
C PRO A 97 6.90 13.66 -4.11
N THR A 98 7.07 14.50 -5.13
CA THR A 98 6.41 15.79 -5.21
C THR A 98 4.89 15.61 -5.30
N LEU A 99 4.15 16.70 -5.04
CA LEU A 99 2.70 16.67 -5.21
C LEU A 99 2.29 16.30 -6.64
N GLU A 100 2.97 16.89 -7.62
CA GLU A 100 2.70 16.64 -9.03
C GLU A 100 2.94 15.17 -9.40
N GLU A 101 4.05 14.57 -8.95
CA GLU A 101 4.34 13.15 -9.13
C GLU A 101 3.24 12.26 -8.52
N LYS A 102 2.79 12.57 -7.28
CA LYS A 102 1.70 11.84 -6.64
C LYS A 102 0.41 11.89 -7.44
N LEU A 103 0.04 13.07 -7.92
CA LEU A 103 -1.19 13.27 -8.67
C LEU A 103 -1.12 12.64 -10.08
N ASN A 104 0.06 12.65 -10.72
CA ASN A 104 0.28 11.97 -11.99
C ASN A 104 0.15 10.45 -11.83
N VAL A 105 0.74 9.88 -10.78
CA VAL A 105 0.60 8.44 -10.48
C VAL A 105 -0.85 8.09 -10.14
N MET A 106 -1.57 8.94 -9.40
CA MET A 106 -3.00 8.77 -9.13
C MET A 106 -3.80 8.68 -10.43
N CYS A 107 -3.63 9.64 -11.34
CA CYS A 107 -4.35 9.64 -12.63
C CYS A 107 -4.03 8.38 -13.43
N ARG A 108 -2.75 8.05 -13.61
CA ARG A 108 -2.33 6.84 -14.33
C ARG A 108 -2.92 5.55 -13.73
N HIS A 109 -2.99 5.46 -12.40
CA HIS A 109 -3.60 4.32 -11.71
C HIS A 109 -5.09 4.19 -12.09
N ILE A 110 -5.84 5.28 -12.04
CA ILE A 110 -7.27 5.26 -12.34
C ILE A 110 -7.54 5.05 -13.83
N GLU A 111 -6.74 5.66 -14.72
CA GLU A 111 -6.78 5.41 -16.17
C GLU A 111 -6.62 3.91 -16.48
N LYS A 112 -5.66 3.23 -15.83
CA LYS A 112 -5.49 1.78 -15.97
C LYS A 112 -6.69 0.99 -15.44
N MET A 113 -7.32 1.45 -14.36
CA MET A 113 -8.56 0.82 -13.89
C MET A 113 -9.68 0.97 -14.91
N VAL A 114 -9.79 2.13 -15.58
CA VAL A 114 -10.78 2.37 -16.64
C VAL A 114 -10.55 1.46 -17.84
N GLU A 115 -9.30 1.29 -18.28
CA GLU A 115 -8.95 0.36 -19.36
C GLU A 115 -9.43 -1.08 -19.06
N TYR A 116 -9.30 -1.55 -17.81
CA TYR A 116 -9.64 -2.93 -17.43
C TYR A 116 -11.13 -3.14 -17.12
N LYS A 117 -11.85 -2.13 -16.63
CA LYS A 117 -13.19 -2.29 -16.02
C LYS A 117 -14.28 -1.47 -16.67
N GLY A 118 -13.90 -0.58 -17.61
CA GLY A 118 -14.77 0.49 -18.11
C GLY A 118 -14.93 1.64 -17.10
N GLU A 119 -15.22 2.84 -17.58
CA GLU A 119 -15.17 4.06 -16.78
C GLU A 119 -16.12 4.02 -15.58
N HIS A 120 -17.38 3.62 -15.78
CA HIS A 120 -18.38 3.61 -14.71
C HIS A 120 -17.92 2.78 -13.49
N MET A 121 -17.54 1.53 -13.72
CA MET A 121 -17.14 0.62 -12.63
C MET A 121 -15.79 1.02 -12.00
N ALA A 122 -14.85 1.46 -12.84
CA ALA A 122 -13.56 1.94 -12.36
C ALA A 122 -13.73 3.17 -11.44
N MET A 123 -14.53 4.16 -11.84
CA MET A 123 -14.71 5.39 -11.05
C MET A 123 -15.41 5.13 -9.71
N LEU A 124 -16.38 4.23 -9.63
CA LEU A 124 -16.99 3.83 -8.37
C LEU A 124 -15.97 3.26 -7.37
N GLN A 125 -15.07 2.40 -7.86
CA GLN A 125 -14.02 1.78 -7.03
C GLN A 125 -12.87 2.76 -6.74
N ALA A 126 -12.58 3.66 -7.67
CA ALA A 126 -11.49 4.63 -7.57
C ALA A 126 -11.66 5.64 -6.42
N ARG A 127 -12.88 6.00 -6.03
CA ARG A 127 -13.16 7.04 -5.03
C ARG A 127 -12.35 6.86 -3.75
N LYS A 128 -12.30 5.65 -3.22
CA LYS A 128 -11.52 5.32 -2.02
C LYS A 128 -10.01 5.40 -2.27
N LEU A 129 -9.57 4.98 -3.45
CA LEU A 129 -8.15 5.01 -3.83
C LEU A 129 -7.67 6.46 -4.03
N ILE A 130 -8.44 7.28 -4.75
CA ILE A 130 -8.18 8.71 -4.95
C ILE A 130 -8.02 9.41 -3.59
N ALA A 131 -8.95 9.16 -2.66
CA ALA A 131 -8.88 9.72 -1.30
C ALA A 131 -7.57 9.35 -0.56
N GLY A 132 -7.02 8.17 -0.84
CA GLY A 132 -5.74 7.71 -0.29
C GLY A 132 -4.55 8.59 -0.72
N TYR A 133 -4.52 9.03 -1.97
CA TYR A 133 -3.46 9.90 -2.50
C TYR A 133 -3.42 11.29 -1.86
N PHE A 134 -4.54 11.77 -1.32
CA PHE A 134 -4.63 13.07 -0.64
C PHE A 134 -4.27 13.00 0.85
N LYS A 135 -3.93 11.81 1.39
CA LYS A 135 -3.58 11.67 2.79
C LYS A 135 -2.32 12.50 3.13
N GLY A 136 -2.41 13.29 4.21
CA GLY A 136 -1.28 14.11 4.68
C GLY A 136 -1.08 15.43 3.93
N MET A 137 -1.91 15.76 2.94
CA MET A 137 -1.84 17.03 2.22
C MET A 137 -2.62 18.14 2.94
N ARG A 138 -2.20 19.39 2.76
CA ARG A 138 -2.99 20.57 3.15
C ARG A 138 -4.32 20.55 2.37
N GLY A 139 -5.44 20.85 3.02
CA GLY A 139 -6.76 20.78 2.37
C GLY A 139 -7.27 19.37 2.08
N ALA A 140 -6.58 18.32 2.54
CA ALA A 140 -6.91 16.92 2.26
C ALA A 140 -8.36 16.54 2.61
N ALA A 141 -8.98 17.18 3.61
CA ALA A 141 -10.36 16.88 3.99
C ALA A 141 -11.34 17.22 2.86
N GLU A 142 -11.20 18.41 2.27
CA GLU A 142 -12.02 18.87 1.15
C GLU A 142 -11.77 18.01 -0.11
N LEU A 143 -10.50 17.76 -0.44
CA LEU A 143 -10.14 16.93 -1.60
C LEU A 143 -10.68 15.49 -1.46
N ARG A 144 -10.63 14.90 -0.26
CA ARG A 144 -11.22 13.58 0.01
C ARG A 144 -12.74 13.59 -0.09
N ASN A 145 -13.40 14.65 0.36
CA ASN A 145 -14.85 14.79 0.17
C ASN A 145 -15.22 14.84 -1.31
N GLN A 146 -14.47 15.63 -2.10
CA GLN A 146 -14.67 15.72 -3.54
C GLN A 146 -14.35 14.41 -4.27
N SER A 147 -13.34 13.64 -3.83
CA SER A 147 -13.03 12.34 -4.42
C SER A 147 -14.21 11.37 -4.38
N GLY A 148 -15.08 11.48 -3.37
CA GLY A 148 -16.33 10.70 -3.29
C GLY A 148 -17.37 11.00 -4.36
N LYS A 149 -17.24 12.12 -5.06
CA LYS A 149 -18.18 12.61 -6.09
C LYS A 149 -17.68 12.41 -7.52
N VAL A 150 -16.43 11.96 -7.69
CA VAL A 150 -15.83 11.72 -9.02
C VAL A 150 -16.56 10.59 -9.72
N CYS A 151 -17.03 10.83 -10.94
CA CYS A 151 -17.78 9.88 -11.76
C CYS A 151 -17.10 9.59 -13.11
N THR A 152 -16.26 10.50 -13.60
CA THR A 152 -15.58 10.42 -14.90
C THR A 152 -14.10 10.72 -14.78
N LEU A 153 -13.30 10.37 -15.80
CA LEU A 153 -11.89 10.81 -15.89
C LEU A 153 -11.76 12.34 -15.92
N ASN A 154 -12.72 13.03 -16.54
CA ASN A 154 -12.73 14.49 -16.55
C ASN A 154 -12.87 15.08 -15.14
N ASP A 155 -13.71 14.48 -14.29
CA ASP A 155 -13.82 14.89 -12.87
C ASP A 155 -12.51 14.63 -12.12
N LEU A 156 -11.83 13.52 -12.40
CA LEU A 156 -10.52 13.21 -11.83
C LEU A 156 -9.46 14.26 -12.18
N TYR A 157 -9.41 14.66 -13.47
CA TYR A 157 -8.47 15.69 -13.93
C TYR A 157 -8.80 17.07 -13.35
N ALA A 158 -10.07 17.41 -13.23
CA ALA A 158 -10.50 18.64 -12.56
C ALA A 158 -10.07 18.64 -11.08
N LEU A 159 -10.24 17.52 -10.37
CA LEU A 159 -9.80 17.36 -8.99
C LEU A 159 -8.28 17.45 -8.85
N LYS A 160 -7.50 16.86 -9.77
CA LYS A 160 -6.05 17.01 -9.86
C LYS A 160 -5.64 18.47 -9.97
N ASN A 161 -6.22 19.20 -10.91
CA ASN A 161 -5.90 20.61 -11.15
C ASN A 161 -6.22 21.47 -9.94
N LYS A 162 -7.35 21.24 -9.28
CA LYS A 162 -7.71 21.89 -8.02
C LYS A 162 -6.70 21.62 -6.91
N ALA A 163 -6.23 20.38 -6.80
CA ALA A 163 -5.22 20.02 -5.79
C ALA A 163 -3.87 20.72 -6.06
N LEU A 164 -3.48 20.89 -7.32
CA LEU A 164 -2.28 21.65 -7.70
C LEU A 164 -2.42 23.12 -7.36
N SER A 165 -3.53 23.78 -7.73
CA SER A 165 -3.74 25.22 -7.46
C SER A 165 -3.77 25.52 -5.97
N SER A 166 -4.35 24.64 -5.15
CA SER A 166 -4.43 24.85 -3.68
C SER A 166 -3.07 24.95 -2.95
N VAL A 167 -1.98 24.58 -3.61
CA VAL A 167 -0.61 24.68 -3.07
C VAL A 167 0.09 25.96 -3.52
N TYR A 168 -0.31 26.53 -4.67
CA TYR A 168 0.27 27.77 -5.20
C TYR A 168 -0.38 29.04 -4.62
N ASP A 169 -1.59 28.93 -4.06
CA ASP A 169 -2.33 30.04 -3.44
C ASP A 169 -2.00 30.22 -1.95
N ALA A 170 -0.89 29.66 -1.47
CA ALA A 170 -0.44 29.67 -0.06
C ALA A 170 1.02 30.09 0.10
#